data_7e2779c245900adb605fb2739112e45c
#
_entry.id   7e2779c245900adb605fb2739112e45c
#
_cell.length_a   1.000
_cell.length_b   1.000
_cell.length_c   1.000
_cell.angle_alpha   90.00
_cell.angle_beta   90.00
_cell.angle_gamma   90.00
#
_symmetry.space_group_name_H-M   'P 1'
#
loop_
_entity.id
_entity.type
_entity.pdbx_description
1 polymer ?
#
loop_
_entity_poly.entity_id
_entity_poly.type
_entity_poly.pdbx_seq_one_letter_code
_entity_poly.pdbx_strand_id
1 'polypeptide(L)'
;MTGNQLFESAVDLCGLRSSITDVPTDILDLSLRAVSLINLLLSENSSLDCRIRKCDHTLLQILSLEEELPCSDIVASTVLPYGLARLFMLGEDDALANEMERLYKEAKVTALKFGKAERRAITEVYS
;
A
#
# COMPACT_ATOMS: atom_id res chain seq x y z
N MET A 1 -6.60 7.76 3.12
CA MET A 1 -5.30 7.43 3.75
C MET A 1 -4.21 8.31 3.20
N THR A 2 -3.40 8.90 4.04
CA THR A 2 -2.26 9.71 3.64
C THR A 2 -1.02 8.84 3.45
N GLY A 3 0.01 9.41 2.82
CA GLY A 3 1.32 8.75 2.71
C GLY A 3 1.92 8.43 4.07
N ASN A 4 1.75 9.32 5.06
CA ASN A 4 2.23 9.08 6.43
C ASN A 4 1.55 7.87 7.08
N GLN A 5 0.25 7.73 6.90
CA GLN A 5 -0.48 6.59 7.45
C GLN A 5 -0.03 5.29 6.80
N LEU A 6 0.21 5.30 5.50
CA LEU A 6 0.75 4.15 4.79
C LEU A 6 2.17 3.81 5.29
N PHE A 7 3.01 4.82 5.42
CA PHE A 7 4.37 4.64 5.93
C PHE A 7 4.37 4.01 7.32
N GLU A 8 3.55 4.52 8.24
CA GLU A 8 3.42 3.97 9.58
C GLU A 8 2.96 2.53 9.59
N SER A 9 1.96 2.21 8.74
CA SER A 9 1.47 0.84 8.62
C SER A 9 2.56 -0.12 8.16
N ALA A 10 3.35 0.29 7.17
CA ALA A 10 4.44 -0.54 6.66
C ALA A 10 5.55 -0.74 7.71
N VAL A 11 5.90 0.30 8.44
CA VAL A 11 6.90 0.22 9.52
C VAL A 11 6.42 -0.75 10.60
N ASP A 12 5.14 -0.69 10.97
CA ASP A 12 4.57 -1.60 11.95
C ASP A 12 4.60 -3.06 11.47
N LEU A 13 4.29 -3.29 10.20
CA LEU A 13 4.36 -4.63 9.61
C LEU A 13 5.77 -5.20 9.63
N CYS A 14 6.77 -4.35 9.47
CA CYS A 14 8.17 -4.76 9.52
C CYS A 14 8.70 -4.96 10.94
N GLY A 15 7.91 -4.62 11.96
CA GLY A 15 8.35 -4.68 13.35
C GLY A 15 9.44 -3.68 13.70
N LEU A 16 9.59 -2.61 12.91
CA LEU A 16 10.63 -1.61 13.12
C LEU A 16 10.26 -0.61 14.22
N ARG A 17 9.00 -0.55 14.60
CA ARG A 17 8.53 0.23 15.72
C ARG A 17 8.67 -0.58 16.99
N SER A 18 9.88 -0.61 17.52
CA SER A 18 10.08 -1.27 18.81
C SER A 18 9.67 -0.33 19.94
N SER A 19 9.57 -0.88 21.16
CA SER A 19 9.26 -0.15 22.38
C SER A 19 10.34 0.86 22.79
N ILE A 20 11.27 1.18 21.92
CA ILE A 20 12.36 2.12 22.16
C ILE A 20 11.86 3.53 21.89
N THR A 21 12.11 4.43 22.82
CA THR A 21 11.66 5.81 22.77
C THR A 21 12.36 6.66 21.70
N ASP A 22 13.48 6.20 21.17
CA ASP A 22 14.22 6.89 20.13
C ASP A 22 13.85 6.34 18.75
N VAL A 23 13.60 7.24 17.79
CA VAL A 23 13.35 6.85 16.40
C VAL A 23 14.67 6.31 15.83
N PRO A 24 14.74 5.02 15.44
CA PRO A 24 15.98 4.50 14.86
C PRO A 24 16.38 5.26 13.61
N THR A 25 17.68 5.41 13.38
CA THR A 25 18.22 6.06 12.18
C THR A 25 17.64 5.41 10.91
N ASP A 26 17.43 4.10 10.95
CA ASP A 26 16.87 3.35 9.83
C ASP A 26 15.47 3.82 9.43
N ILE A 27 14.63 4.21 10.40
CA ILE A 27 13.28 4.72 10.12
C ILE A 27 13.36 6.08 9.42
N LEU A 28 14.31 6.94 9.81
CA LEU A 28 14.52 8.22 9.13
C LEU A 28 14.95 8.01 7.68
N ASP A 29 15.86 7.09 7.43
CA ASP A 29 16.27 6.75 6.06
C ASP A 29 15.10 6.24 5.24
N LEU A 30 14.27 5.38 5.83
CA LEU A 30 13.08 4.86 5.15
C LEU A 30 12.09 5.97 4.82
N SER A 31 11.90 6.94 5.72
CA SER A 31 10.96 8.03 5.46
C SER A 31 11.44 8.92 4.32
N LEU A 32 12.76 9.11 4.17
CA LEU A 32 13.33 9.89 3.07
C LEU A 32 13.10 9.23 1.72
N ARG A 33 13.02 7.90 1.67
CA ARG A 33 12.80 7.13 0.44
C ARG A 33 11.33 6.79 0.22
N ALA A 34 10.49 6.99 1.21
CA ALA A 34 9.12 6.49 1.20
C ALA A 34 8.29 7.07 0.05
N VAL A 35 8.42 8.34 -0.25
CA VAL A 35 7.66 8.98 -1.34
C VAL A 35 7.93 8.28 -2.68
N SER A 36 9.21 8.04 -3.00
CA SER A 36 9.59 7.37 -4.25
C SER A 36 9.06 5.93 -4.29
N LEU A 37 9.15 5.21 -3.17
CA LEU A 37 8.67 3.84 -3.09
C LEU A 37 7.14 3.77 -3.19
N ILE A 38 6.44 4.70 -2.56
CA ILE A 38 4.97 4.78 -2.66
C ILE A 38 4.56 5.06 -4.10
N ASN A 39 5.25 5.98 -4.78
CA ASN A 39 4.95 6.29 -6.17
C ASN A 39 5.18 5.08 -7.08
N LEU A 40 6.21 4.28 -6.81
CA LEU A 40 6.42 3.03 -7.52
C LEU A 40 5.25 2.08 -7.34
N LEU A 41 4.77 1.94 -6.10
CA LEU A 41 3.62 1.09 -5.79
C LEU A 41 2.32 1.59 -6.42
N LEU A 42 2.11 2.90 -6.46
CA LEU A 42 0.96 3.49 -7.14
C LEU A 42 0.99 3.13 -8.63
N SER A 43 2.15 3.22 -9.26
CA SER A 43 2.33 2.82 -10.64
C SER A 43 2.03 1.33 -10.84
N GLU A 44 2.57 0.46 -9.99
CA GLU A 44 2.33 -0.99 -10.07
C GLU A 44 0.85 -1.35 -9.92
N ASN A 45 0.10 -0.58 -9.12
CA ASN A 45 -1.27 -0.89 -8.78
C ASN A 45 -2.32 -0.10 -9.56
N SER A 46 -1.90 0.69 -10.56
CA SER A 46 -2.83 1.44 -11.40
C SER A 46 -3.84 0.54 -12.08
N SER A 47 -3.40 -0.58 -12.63
CA SER A 47 -4.27 -1.55 -13.30
C SER A 47 -5.29 -2.16 -12.34
N LEU A 48 -4.84 -2.53 -11.13
CA LEU A 48 -5.73 -3.07 -10.12
C LEU A 48 -6.78 -2.04 -9.71
N ASP A 49 -6.36 -0.80 -9.49
CA ASP A 49 -7.26 0.28 -9.10
C ASP A 49 -8.28 0.59 -10.19
N CYS A 50 -7.84 0.57 -11.46
CA CYS A 50 -8.76 0.73 -12.60
C CYS A 50 -9.82 -0.36 -12.64
N ARG A 51 -9.46 -1.60 -12.35
CA ARG A 51 -10.41 -2.71 -12.31
C ARG A 51 -11.42 -2.56 -11.18
N ILE A 52 -10.96 -2.07 -10.03
CA ILE A 52 -11.81 -1.86 -8.87
C ILE A 52 -12.79 -0.70 -9.11
N ARG A 53 -12.31 0.42 -9.62
CA ARG A 53 -13.12 1.63 -9.87
C ARG A 53 -13.87 1.62 -11.20
N LYS A 54 -13.55 0.69 -12.10
CA LYS A 54 -14.07 0.63 -13.47
C LYS A 54 -13.87 1.92 -14.25
N CYS A 55 -12.70 2.50 -14.13
CA CYS A 55 -12.31 3.65 -14.93
C CYS A 55 -10.91 3.45 -15.48
N ASP A 56 -10.65 4.06 -16.61
CA ASP A 56 -9.34 3.98 -17.27
C ASP A 56 -8.53 5.18 -16.81
N HIS A 57 -7.58 4.93 -15.89
CA HIS A 57 -6.74 5.99 -15.35
C HIS A 57 -5.38 5.46 -14.94
N THR A 58 -4.40 6.35 -14.90
CA THR A 58 -3.10 6.10 -14.27
C THR A 58 -3.09 6.87 -12.96
N LEU A 59 -2.67 6.21 -11.88
CA LEU A 59 -2.62 6.86 -10.58
C LEU A 59 -1.55 7.95 -10.57
N LEU A 60 -1.93 9.12 -10.02
CA LEU A 60 -1.03 10.25 -9.89
C LEU A 60 0.02 9.97 -8.83
N GLN A 61 1.16 10.65 -8.95
CA GLN A 61 2.22 10.56 -7.96
C GLN A 61 1.94 11.52 -6.80
N ILE A 62 2.42 11.17 -5.60
CA ILE A 62 2.42 12.09 -4.47
C ILE A 62 3.77 12.82 -4.43
N LEU A 63 3.76 14.03 -3.90
CA LEU A 63 4.96 14.84 -3.74
C LEU A 63 5.47 14.84 -2.29
N SER A 64 4.59 14.54 -1.33
CA SER A 64 4.95 14.45 0.07
C SER A 64 4.09 13.40 0.78
N LEU A 65 4.55 12.95 1.95
CA LEU A 65 3.82 11.98 2.76
C LEU A 65 2.55 12.56 3.39
N GLU A 66 2.38 13.87 3.39
CA GLU A 66 1.20 14.54 3.95
C GLU A 66 -0.01 14.45 3.02
N GLU A 67 0.21 14.16 1.75
CA GLU A 67 -0.86 14.10 0.75
C GLU A 67 -1.70 12.84 0.90
N GLU A 68 -2.97 12.96 0.53
CA GLU A 68 -3.85 11.80 0.39
C GLU A 68 -3.39 10.93 -0.78
N LEU A 69 -3.45 9.62 -0.59
CA LEU A 69 -3.10 8.69 -1.66
C LEU A 69 -4.18 8.71 -2.76
N PRO A 70 -3.78 8.82 -4.03
CA PRO A 70 -4.72 8.98 -5.15
C PRO A 70 -5.34 7.68 -5.64
N CYS A 71 -5.48 6.68 -4.77
CA CYS A 71 -6.04 5.38 -5.12
C CYS A 71 -7.28 5.10 -4.26
N SER A 72 -8.00 4.02 -4.58
CA SER A 72 -9.15 3.60 -3.79
C SER A 72 -8.72 3.24 -2.36
N ASP A 73 -9.63 3.43 -1.41
CA ASP A 73 -9.35 3.14 0.00
C ASP A 73 -8.97 1.69 0.23
N ILE A 74 -9.59 0.76 -0.51
CA ILE A 74 -9.28 -0.66 -0.36
C ILE A 74 -7.84 -0.96 -0.78
N VAL A 75 -7.36 -0.36 -1.86
CA VAL A 75 -5.97 -0.51 -2.30
C VAL A 75 -5.03 0.12 -1.29
N ALA A 76 -5.32 1.33 -0.85
CA ALA A 76 -4.48 2.07 0.09
C ALA A 76 -4.33 1.35 1.43
N SER A 77 -5.42 0.79 1.96
CA SER A 77 -5.42 0.23 3.32
C SER A 77 -5.08 -1.26 3.39
N THR A 78 -5.30 -2.02 2.32
CA THR A 78 -5.12 -3.48 2.35
C THR A 78 -4.00 -4.00 1.45
N VAL A 79 -3.66 -3.29 0.39
CA VAL A 79 -2.66 -3.74 -0.60
C VAL A 79 -1.32 -3.04 -0.39
N LEU A 80 -1.32 -1.72 -0.37
CA LEU A 80 -0.09 -0.94 -0.34
C LEU A 80 0.78 -1.16 0.90
N PRO A 81 0.24 -1.37 2.12
CA PRO A 81 1.10 -1.60 3.27
C PRO A 81 2.04 -2.80 3.11
N TYR A 82 1.55 -3.91 2.57
CA TYR A 82 2.39 -5.09 2.33
C TYR A 82 3.42 -4.82 1.24
N GLY A 83 3.04 -4.11 0.19
CA GLY A 83 3.97 -3.74 -0.88
C GLY A 83 5.10 -2.85 -0.38
N LEU A 84 4.78 -1.86 0.44
CA LEU A 84 5.79 -0.96 0.98
C LEU A 84 6.69 -1.68 1.99
N ALA A 85 6.11 -2.52 2.86
CA ALA A 85 6.88 -3.33 3.80
C ALA A 85 7.86 -4.24 3.08
N ARG A 86 7.44 -4.87 1.98
CA ARG A 86 8.32 -5.69 1.14
C ARG A 86 9.52 -4.88 0.66
N LEU A 87 9.26 -3.68 0.13
CA LEU A 87 10.33 -2.82 -0.39
C LEU A 87 11.30 -2.38 0.70
N PHE A 88 10.79 -2.13 1.91
CA PHE A 88 11.65 -1.76 3.04
C PHE A 88 12.57 -2.91 3.48
N MET A 89 12.09 -4.14 3.36
CA MET A 89 12.83 -5.31 3.83
C MET A 89 13.75 -5.95 2.79
N LEU A 90 13.62 -5.56 1.53
CA LEU A 90 14.52 -6.07 0.50
C LEU A 90 15.98 -5.73 0.83
N GLY A 91 16.81 -6.74 0.94
CA GLY A 91 18.22 -6.57 1.27
C GLY A 91 18.52 -6.46 2.77
N GLU A 92 17.48 -6.25 3.60
CA GLU A 92 17.64 -6.16 5.07
C GLU A 92 17.23 -7.46 5.75
N ASP A 93 16.08 -8.00 5.38
CA ASP A 93 15.55 -9.26 5.90
C ASP A 93 14.77 -9.93 4.77
N ASP A 94 15.46 -10.76 4.02
CA ASP A 94 14.87 -11.40 2.82
C ASP A 94 13.73 -12.34 3.16
N ALA A 95 13.79 -13.02 4.32
CA ALA A 95 12.70 -13.89 4.74
C ALA A 95 11.42 -13.09 4.99
N LEU A 96 11.53 -11.94 5.66
CA LEU A 96 10.40 -11.07 5.91
C LEU A 96 9.91 -10.42 4.61
N ALA A 97 10.83 -10.01 3.73
CA ALA A 97 10.48 -9.46 2.42
C ALA A 97 9.66 -10.46 1.60
N ASN A 98 10.07 -11.74 1.59
CA ASN A 98 9.34 -12.79 0.89
C ASN A 98 7.95 -13.02 1.47
N GLU A 99 7.80 -12.97 2.79
CA GLU A 99 6.50 -13.09 3.44
C GLU A 99 5.60 -11.91 3.09
N MET A 100 6.16 -10.70 3.09
CA MET A 100 5.39 -9.51 2.70
C MET A 100 4.99 -9.56 1.22
N GLU A 101 5.84 -10.09 0.36
CA GLU A 101 5.49 -10.28 -1.05
C GLU A 101 4.33 -11.24 -1.23
N ARG A 102 4.33 -12.35 -0.48
CA ARG A 102 3.23 -13.30 -0.51
C ARG A 102 1.91 -12.65 -0.07
N LEU A 103 1.94 -11.91 1.02
CA LEU A 103 0.76 -11.21 1.53
C LEU A 103 0.30 -10.10 0.57
N TYR A 104 1.24 -9.44 -0.08
CA TYR A 104 0.94 -8.41 -1.09
C TYR A 104 0.16 -9.01 -2.27
N LYS A 105 0.61 -10.13 -2.79
CA LYS A 105 -0.07 -10.83 -3.89
C LYS A 105 -1.48 -11.30 -3.48
N GLU A 106 -1.60 -11.86 -2.28
CA GLU A 106 -2.90 -12.29 -1.75
C GLU A 106 -3.85 -11.10 -1.57
N ALA A 107 -3.34 -9.99 -1.05
CA ALA A 107 -4.13 -8.79 -0.83
C ALA A 107 -4.67 -8.22 -2.13
N LYS A 108 -3.90 -8.25 -3.21
CA LYS A 108 -4.35 -7.80 -4.54
C LYS A 108 -5.55 -8.62 -5.03
N VAL A 109 -5.49 -9.93 -4.89
CA VAL A 109 -6.58 -10.82 -5.31
C VAL A 109 -7.83 -10.56 -4.47
N THR A 110 -7.65 -10.45 -3.14
CA THR A 110 -8.74 -10.17 -2.22
C THR A 110 -9.40 -8.82 -2.48
N ALA A 111 -8.60 -7.78 -2.72
CA ALA A 111 -9.10 -6.44 -3.01
C ALA A 111 -9.95 -6.43 -4.29
N LEU A 112 -9.52 -7.13 -5.33
CA LEU A 112 -10.26 -7.22 -6.57
C LEU A 112 -11.61 -7.91 -6.38
N LYS A 113 -11.62 -9.02 -5.63
CA LYS A 113 -12.86 -9.74 -5.32
C LYS A 113 -13.82 -8.89 -4.49
N PHE A 114 -13.32 -8.22 -3.48
CA PHE A 114 -14.11 -7.34 -2.62
C PHE A 114 -14.72 -6.19 -3.41
N GLY A 115 -13.93 -5.53 -4.26
CA GLY A 115 -14.41 -4.46 -5.11
C GLY A 115 -15.52 -4.91 -6.05
N LYS A 116 -15.40 -6.11 -6.65
CA LYS A 116 -16.44 -6.68 -7.51
C LYS A 116 -17.72 -6.98 -6.74
N ALA A 117 -17.61 -7.54 -5.53
CA ALA A 117 -18.76 -7.87 -4.69
C ALA A 117 -19.53 -6.61 -4.28
N GLU A 118 -18.80 -5.56 -3.90
CA GLU A 118 -19.40 -4.27 -3.55
C GLU A 118 -20.21 -3.70 -4.72
N ARG A 119 -19.66 -3.76 -5.93
CA ARG A 119 -20.36 -3.24 -7.12
C ARG A 119 -21.58 -4.05 -7.46
N ARG A 120 -21.56 -5.37 -7.27
CA ARG A 120 -22.73 -6.24 -7.47
C ARG A 120 -23.86 -5.86 -6.52
N ALA A 121 -23.55 -5.65 -5.26
CA ALA A 121 -24.53 -5.25 -4.25
C ALA A 121 -25.18 -3.92 -4.62
N ILE A 122 -24.41 -2.94 -5.06
CA ILE A 122 -24.92 -1.64 -5.51
C ILE A 122 -25.83 -1.79 -6.74
N THR A 123 -25.40 -2.60 -7.71
CA THR A 123 -26.17 -2.84 -8.93
C THR A 123 -27.50 -3.52 -8.62
N GLU A 124 -27.52 -4.49 -7.72
CA GLU A 124 -28.75 -5.19 -7.31
C GLU A 124 -29.75 -4.27 -6.62
N VAL A 125 -29.27 -3.30 -5.84
CA VAL A 125 -30.13 -2.33 -5.16
C VAL A 125 -30.84 -1.42 -6.16
N TYR A 126 -30.22 -1.10 -7.29
CA TYR A 126 -30.75 -0.17 -8.30
C TYR A 126 -31.36 -0.87 -9.51
N SER A 127 -31.31 -2.16 -9.57
CA SER A 127 -31.98 -2.93 -10.62
C SER A 127 -33.37 -3.38 -10.15
#